data_744392ce650efd7d1eafbe849dd73c41
#
_entry.id   744392ce650efd7d1eafbe849dd73c41
#
_cell.length_a   1.000
_cell.length_b   1.000
_cell.length_c   1.000
_cell.angle_alpha   90.00
_cell.angle_beta   90.00
_cell.angle_gamma   90.00
#
_symmetry.space_group_name_H-M   'P 1'
#
loop_
_entity.id
_entity.type
_entity.pdbx_description
1 polymer ?
#
loop_
_entity_poly.entity_id
_entity_poly.type
_entity_poly.pdbx_seq_one_letter_code
_entity_poly.pdbx_strand_id
1 'polypeptide(L)'
;VYSYVNRMITYYLGEQPLLNQVETYLCHEEDQKKYVLENLSKLVVKPANASGGYGLMIGPKAPKKEIEEVRQKILKNPREFIAQPLEVLSTGPTITNNNIEPRHVDLRPFVLTGKSNYVTSGGLTRVALRKGSTIVNSSQGGGSKDTLIVG
;
A
#
# COMPACT_ATOMS: atom_id res chain seq x y z
N VAL A 1 -0.30 9.89 -9.02
CA VAL A 1 0.07 11.04 -8.18
C VAL A 1 0.96 10.61 -7.01
N TYR A 2 0.58 9.56 -6.24
CA TYR A 2 1.30 9.12 -5.03
C TYR A 2 2.83 9.01 -5.21
N SER A 3 3.30 8.36 -6.27
CA SER A 3 4.73 8.17 -6.56
C SER A 3 5.52 9.46 -6.81
N TYR A 4 4.84 10.56 -7.03
CA TYR A 4 5.48 11.88 -7.27
C TYR A 4 5.44 12.80 -6.05
N VAL A 5 4.72 12.46 -4.98
CA VAL A 5 4.47 13.37 -3.84
C VAL A 5 5.78 13.84 -3.21
N ASN A 6 6.75 12.96 -2.96
CA ASN A 6 8.04 13.36 -2.41
C ASN A 6 8.79 14.33 -3.33
N ARG A 7 8.80 14.07 -4.64
CA ARG A 7 9.39 14.99 -5.62
C ARG A 7 8.67 16.34 -5.65
N MET A 8 7.35 16.34 -5.50
CA MET A 8 6.53 17.58 -5.45
C MET A 8 6.82 18.39 -4.18
N ILE A 9 6.93 17.75 -3.02
CA ILE A 9 7.31 18.40 -1.76
C ILE A 9 8.66 19.10 -1.93
N THR A 10 9.67 18.39 -2.39
CA THR A 10 11.00 18.96 -2.60
C THR A 10 10.97 20.09 -3.62
N TYR A 11 10.25 19.91 -4.74
CA TYR A 11 10.22 20.91 -5.82
C TYR A 11 9.48 22.20 -5.43
N TYR A 12 8.27 22.08 -4.85
CA TYR A 12 7.43 23.24 -4.57
C TYR A 12 7.70 23.90 -3.22
N LEU A 13 8.11 23.13 -2.22
CA LEU A 13 8.31 23.65 -0.86
C LEU A 13 9.80 23.81 -0.50
N GLY A 14 10.72 23.21 -1.26
CA GLY A 14 12.14 23.17 -0.92
C GLY A 14 12.46 22.35 0.32
N GLU A 15 11.51 21.51 0.76
CA GLU A 15 11.59 20.73 2.00
C GLU A 15 11.83 19.25 1.73
N GLN A 16 12.31 18.53 2.76
CA GLN A 16 12.33 17.08 2.73
C GLN A 16 11.01 16.53 3.27
N PRO A 17 10.48 15.44 2.70
CA PRO A 17 9.29 14.79 3.21
C PRO A 17 9.45 14.36 4.67
N LEU A 18 8.48 14.67 5.53
CA LEU A 18 8.46 14.27 6.94
C LEU A 18 8.13 12.79 7.11
N LEU A 19 7.27 12.25 6.24
CA LEU A 19 6.88 10.85 6.26
C LEU A 19 7.55 10.08 5.13
N ASN A 20 8.09 8.93 5.46
CA ASN A 20 8.62 8.02 4.45
C ASN A 20 7.47 7.45 3.61
N GLN A 21 7.65 7.46 2.30
CA GLN A 21 6.76 6.75 1.37
C GLN A 21 7.34 5.37 1.07
N VAL A 22 6.43 4.41 0.82
CA VAL A 22 6.83 3.13 0.24
C VAL A 22 7.45 3.39 -1.13
N GLU A 23 8.64 2.86 -1.36
CA GLU A 23 9.31 2.95 -2.65
C GLU A 23 8.39 2.47 -3.76
N THR A 24 8.26 3.25 -4.82
CA THR A 24 7.29 2.98 -5.89
C THR A 24 7.96 3.10 -7.24
N TYR A 25 8.05 1.98 -7.92
CA TYR A 25 8.61 1.86 -9.26
C TYR A 25 7.53 2.12 -10.31
N LEU A 26 7.83 3.02 -11.23
CA LEU A 26 6.96 3.38 -12.35
C LEU A 26 7.33 2.53 -13.58
N CYS A 27 6.46 1.61 -13.96
CA CYS A 27 6.77 0.70 -15.08
C CYS A 27 6.85 1.40 -16.45
N HIS A 28 6.49 2.69 -16.57
CA HIS A 28 6.68 3.45 -17.80
C HIS A 28 8.09 4.08 -17.93
N GLU A 29 8.88 4.08 -16.86
CA GLU A 29 10.28 4.50 -16.89
C GLU A 29 11.16 3.26 -17.17
N GLU A 30 11.97 3.29 -18.22
CA GLU A 30 12.68 2.10 -18.75
C GLU A 30 13.54 1.39 -17.71
N ASP A 31 14.36 2.15 -16.95
CA ASP A 31 15.24 1.56 -15.92
C ASP A 31 14.45 0.90 -14.79
N GLN A 32 13.36 1.56 -14.35
CA GLN A 32 12.49 1.03 -13.31
C GLN A 32 11.70 -0.17 -13.81
N LYS A 33 11.21 -0.15 -15.05
CA LYS A 33 10.54 -1.29 -15.69
C LYS A 33 11.46 -2.50 -15.75
N LYS A 34 12.70 -2.32 -16.17
CA LYS A 34 13.70 -3.41 -16.20
C LYS A 34 13.85 -4.04 -14.83
N TYR A 35 14.08 -3.21 -13.80
CA TYR A 35 14.19 -3.68 -12.42
C TYR A 35 12.95 -4.46 -11.98
N VAL A 36 11.75 -3.93 -12.26
CA VAL A 36 10.48 -4.58 -11.91
C VAL A 36 10.35 -5.94 -12.58
N LEU A 37 10.63 -6.03 -13.88
CA LEU A 37 10.54 -7.28 -14.63
C LEU A 37 11.51 -8.36 -14.13
N GLU A 38 12.69 -7.97 -13.67
CA GLU A 38 13.67 -8.87 -13.08
C GLU A 38 13.30 -9.33 -11.67
N ASN A 39 12.48 -8.55 -10.93
CA ASN A 39 12.17 -8.76 -9.52
C ASN A 39 10.69 -9.02 -9.23
N LEU A 40 9.86 -9.37 -10.22
CA LEU A 40 8.40 -9.58 -10.05
C LEU A 40 8.05 -10.52 -8.89
N SER A 41 8.84 -11.57 -8.67
CA SER A 41 8.62 -12.52 -7.57
C SER A 41 8.83 -11.94 -6.17
N LYS A 42 9.43 -10.73 -6.05
CA LYS A 42 9.70 -10.05 -4.78
C LYS A 42 8.82 -8.83 -4.57
N LEU A 43 8.16 -8.35 -5.60
CA LEU A 43 7.43 -7.10 -5.61
C LEU A 43 5.92 -7.31 -5.57
N VAL A 44 5.22 -6.29 -5.10
CA VAL A 44 3.78 -6.16 -5.24
C VAL A 44 3.50 -5.28 -6.45
N VAL A 45 2.85 -5.84 -7.47
CA VAL A 45 2.47 -5.11 -8.68
C VAL A 45 1.01 -4.68 -8.59
N LYS A 46 0.74 -3.41 -8.91
CA LYS A 46 -0.58 -2.79 -8.81
C LYS A 46 -0.94 -2.09 -10.12
N PRO A 47 -2.18 -2.20 -10.59
CA PRO A 47 -2.68 -1.29 -11.62
C PRO A 47 -2.69 0.16 -11.08
N ALA A 48 -2.23 1.11 -11.88
CA ALA A 48 -2.17 2.53 -11.49
C ALA A 48 -3.56 3.17 -11.32
N ASN A 49 -4.57 2.64 -12.03
CA ASN A 49 -5.94 3.17 -12.10
C ASN A 49 -6.97 2.31 -11.36
N ALA A 50 -6.55 1.30 -10.59
CA ALA A 50 -7.46 0.45 -9.84
C ALA A 50 -7.51 0.82 -8.35
N SER A 51 -8.59 0.42 -7.69
CA SER A 51 -8.81 0.60 -6.26
C SER A 51 -9.29 -0.71 -5.62
N GLY A 52 -9.34 -0.76 -4.28
CA GLY A 52 -9.90 -1.92 -3.56
C GLY A 52 -9.04 -3.18 -3.60
N GLY A 53 -7.81 -3.13 -4.10
CA GLY A 53 -6.92 -4.29 -4.22
C GLY A 53 -7.21 -5.20 -5.42
N TYR A 54 -8.07 -4.78 -6.34
CA TYR A 54 -8.34 -5.53 -7.56
C TYR A 54 -7.14 -5.46 -8.53
N GLY A 55 -6.79 -6.61 -9.12
CA GLY A 55 -5.66 -6.72 -10.03
C GLY A 55 -4.28 -6.62 -9.37
N LEU A 56 -4.23 -6.68 -8.04
CA LEU A 56 -3.01 -6.70 -7.25
C LEU A 56 -2.35 -8.09 -7.36
N MET A 57 -1.07 -8.14 -7.75
CA MET A 57 -0.24 -9.33 -7.66
C MET A 57 0.75 -9.18 -6.50
N ILE A 58 0.80 -10.15 -5.60
CA ILE A 58 1.79 -10.22 -4.53
C ILE A 58 2.84 -11.25 -4.94
N GLY A 59 3.93 -10.79 -5.54
CA GLY A 59 4.98 -11.64 -6.14
C GLY A 59 5.45 -12.80 -5.24
N PRO A 60 5.77 -12.57 -3.95
CA PRO A 60 6.16 -13.65 -3.04
C PRO A 60 5.11 -14.75 -2.82
N LYS A 61 3.84 -14.49 -3.14
CA LYS A 61 2.72 -15.43 -2.98
C LYS A 61 2.13 -15.90 -4.31
N ALA A 62 2.56 -15.28 -5.41
CA ALA A 62 2.00 -15.54 -6.73
C ALA A 62 2.60 -16.81 -7.37
N PRO A 63 1.79 -17.64 -8.01
CA PRO A 63 2.30 -18.76 -8.82
C PRO A 63 3.03 -18.23 -10.06
N LYS A 64 3.96 -19.02 -10.58
CA LYS A 64 4.78 -18.65 -11.76
C LYS A 64 3.93 -18.21 -12.97
N LYS A 65 2.77 -18.83 -13.16
CA LYS A 65 1.84 -18.48 -14.24
C LYS A 65 1.33 -17.05 -14.11
N GLU A 66 0.91 -16.65 -12.91
CA GLU A 66 0.43 -15.29 -12.63
C GLU A 66 1.53 -14.25 -12.82
N ILE A 67 2.76 -14.56 -12.36
CA ILE A 67 3.92 -13.69 -12.55
C ILE A 67 4.17 -13.46 -14.04
N GLU A 68 4.09 -14.51 -14.87
CA GLU A 68 4.29 -14.38 -16.32
C GLU A 68 3.16 -13.60 -17.00
N GLU A 69 1.91 -13.82 -16.59
CA GLU A 69 0.77 -13.05 -17.10
C GLU A 69 0.92 -11.54 -16.79
N VAL A 70 1.37 -11.20 -15.58
CA VAL A 70 1.62 -9.81 -15.18
C VAL A 70 2.81 -9.24 -15.96
N ARG A 71 3.87 -10.01 -16.17
CA ARG A 71 5.00 -9.63 -17.03
C ARG A 71 4.53 -9.18 -18.41
N GLN A 72 3.71 -9.99 -19.05
CA GLN A 72 3.19 -9.68 -20.39
C GLN A 72 2.30 -8.44 -20.40
N LYS A 73 1.49 -8.24 -19.35
CA LYS A 73 0.67 -7.02 -19.20
C LYS A 73 1.54 -5.76 -19.05
N ILE A 74 2.60 -5.80 -18.24
CA ILE A 74 3.53 -4.68 -18.07
C ILE A 74 4.24 -4.36 -19.37
N LEU A 75 4.71 -5.39 -20.10
CA LEU A 75 5.37 -5.17 -21.40
C LEU A 75 4.45 -4.53 -22.42
N LYS A 76 3.16 -4.91 -22.42
CA LYS A 76 2.17 -4.37 -23.34
C LYS A 76 1.74 -2.94 -22.99
N ASN A 77 1.48 -2.67 -21.71
CA ASN A 77 0.94 -1.40 -21.24
C ASN A 77 1.68 -0.92 -19.97
N PRO A 78 2.95 -0.51 -20.05
CA PRO A 78 3.75 -0.20 -18.86
C PRO A 78 3.19 0.97 -18.04
N ARG A 79 2.51 1.94 -18.64
CA ARG A 79 1.89 3.07 -17.93
C ARG A 79 0.76 2.69 -16.98
N GLU A 80 0.18 1.51 -17.16
CA GLU A 80 -0.93 1.05 -16.32
C GLU A 80 -0.47 0.37 -15.02
N PHE A 81 0.84 0.22 -14.83
CA PHE A 81 1.37 -0.54 -13.69
C PHE A 81 2.41 0.23 -12.89
N ILE A 82 2.35 0.01 -11.59
CA ILE A 82 3.39 0.39 -10.63
C ILE A 82 3.77 -0.85 -9.82
N ALA A 83 4.99 -0.86 -9.29
CA ALA A 83 5.44 -1.91 -8.39
C ALA A 83 6.01 -1.31 -7.11
N GLN A 84 5.91 -2.06 -6.01
CA GLN A 84 6.39 -1.67 -4.69
C GLN A 84 7.01 -2.89 -4.01
N PRO A 85 7.98 -2.74 -3.11
CA PRO A 85 8.36 -3.82 -2.20
C PRO A 85 7.16 -4.26 -1.36
N LEU A 86 7.17 -5.51 -0.91
CA LEU A 86 6.15 -6.01 0.02
C LEU A 86 6.45 -5.48 1.42
N GLU A 87 5.65 -4.52 1.86
CA GLU A 87 5.70 -4.02 3.22
C GLU A 87 4.93 -4.94 4.18
N VAL A 88 5.55 -5.25 5.31
CA VAL A 88 4.92 -6.01 6.38
C VAL A 88 4.21 -5.03 7.30
N LEU A 89 2.87 -5.07 7.29
CA LEU A 89 2.07 -4.24 8.17
C LEU A 89 2.30 -4.60 9.64
N SER A 90 2.25 -3.60 10.51
CA SER A 90 2.24 -3.79 11.96
C SER A 90 1.08 -4.69 12.39
N THR A 91 1.20 -5.33 13.53
CA THR A 91 0.14 -6.10 14.14
C THR A 91 -0.38 -5.45 15.41
N GLY A 92 -1.69 -5.58 15.65
CA GLY A 92 -2.35 -5.15 16.88
C GLY A 92 -3.18 -6.26 17.50
N PRO A 93 -3.39 -6.26 18.83
CA PRO A 93 -4.24 -7.22 19.51
C PRO A 93 -5.68 -7.09 18.99
N THR A 94 -6.27 -8.19 18.59
CA THR A 94 -7.62 -8.23 18.01
C THR A 94 -8.40 -9.39 18.60
N ILE A 95 -9.63 -9.13 19.06
CA ILE A 95 -10.52 -10.16 19.57
C ILE A 95 -11.08 -10.94 18.38
N THR A 96 -10.81 -12.25 18.36
CA THR A 96 -11.32 -13.20 17.37
C THR A 96 -11.73 -14.49 18.08
N ASN A 97 -12.97 -14.93 17.89
CA ASN A 97 -13.47 -16.18 18.49
C ASN A 97 -13.21 -16.26 20.01
N ASN A 98 -13.49 -15.20 20.74
CA ASN A 98 -13.27 -15.04 22.20
C ASN A 98 -11.80 -15.11 22.66
N ASN A 99 -10.84 -15.02 21.74
CA ASN A 99 -9.41 -14.96 22.04
C ASN A 99 -8.82 -13.64 21.53
N ILE A 100 -7.73 -13.20 22.14
CA ILE A 100 -6.94 -12.07 21.65
C ILE A 100 -5.80 -12.64 20.80
N GLU A 101 -5.79 -12.27 19.52
CA GLU A 101 -4.77 -12.70 18.59
C GLU A 101 -4.18 -11.49 17.84
N PRO A 102 -2.89 -11.55 17.44
CA PRO A 102 -2.31 -10.50 16.59
C PRO A 102 -2.94 -10.54 15.18
N ARG A 103 -3.31 -9.37 14.68
CA ARG A 103 -3.77 -9.16 13.31
C ARG A 103 -3.08 -7.95 12.71
N HIS A 104 -2.79 -8.01 11.41
CA HIS A 104 -2.25 -6.87 10.71
C HIS A 104 -3.22 -5.70 10.71
N VAL A 105 -2.68 -4.50 10.90
CA VAL A 105 -3.43 -3.26 11.00
C VAL A 105 -2.82 -2.18 10.09
N ASP A 106 -3.66 -1.25 9.63
CA ASP A 106 -3.22 0.03 9.03
C ASP A 106 -3.92 1.20 9.71
N LEU A 107 -3.17 2.27 9.99
CA LEU A 107 -3.70 3.51 10.54
C LEU A 107 -4.18 4.44 9.42
N ARG A 108 -5.37 5.02 9.62
CA ARG A 108 -6.00 6.00 8.74
C ARG A 108 -6.28 7.28 9.52
N PRO A 109 -5.30 8.20 9.65
CA PRO A 109 -5.53 9.49 10.26
C PRO A 109 -6.41 10.37 9.35
N PHE A 110 -7.19 11.26 9.95
CA PHE A 110 -7.97 12.27 9.24
C PHE A 110 -7.26 13.62 9.33
N VAL A 111 -6.91 14.18 8.19
CA VAL A 111 -6.24 15.47 8.08
C VAL A 111 -7.15 16.43 7.33
N LEU A 112 -7.49 17.54 7.96
CA LEU A 112 -8.23 18.64 7.35
C LEU A 112 -7.23 19.71 6.91
N THR A 113 -7.24 20.05 5.62
CA THR A 113 -6.34 21.04 5.04
C THR A 113 -7.12 22.26 4.59
N GLY A 114 -6.72 23.45 5.09
CA GLY A 114 -7.29 24.74 4.74
C GLY A 114 -6.23 25.84 4.87
N LYS A 115 -6.58 26.97 5.50
CA LYS A 115 -5.60 28.00 5.86
C LYS A 115 -4.55 27.47 6.86
N SER A 116 -4.94 26.50 7.67
CA SER A 116 -4.08 25.71 8.56
C SER A 116 -4.42 24.25 8.41
N ASN A 117 -3.48 23.38 8.76
CA ASN A 117 -3.71 21.93 8.80
C ASN A 117 -4.17 21.53 10.21
N TYR A 118 -5.17 20.65 10.27
CA TYR A 118 -5.66 20.07 11.50
C TYR A 118 -5.73 18.55 11.38
N VAL A 119 -5.09 17.85 12.31
CA VAL A 119 -5.19 16.40 12.45
C VAL A 119 -6.16 16.09 13.57
N THR A 120 -7.18 15.29 13.31
CA THR A 120 -8.16 14.91 14.33
C THR A 120 -7.50 14.09 15.45
N SER A 121 -8.01 14.20 16.68
CA SER A 121 -7.55 13.42 17.84
C SER A 121 -7.94 11.95 17.79
N GLY A 122 -8.58 11.51 16.72
CA GLY A 122 -8.95 10.12 16.45
C GLY A 122 -8.75 9.77 14.99
N GLY A 123 -8.81 8.50 14.70
CA GLY A 123 -8.65 7.97 13.35
C GLY A 123 -9.32 6.60 13.21
N LEU A 124 -9.23 6.05 12.01
CA LEU A 124 -9.67 4.70 11.72
C LEU A 124 -8.45 3.79 11.61
N THR A 125 -8.45 2.67 12.32
CA THR A 125 -7.51 1.57 12.08
C THR A 125 -8.23 0.42 11.39
N ARG A 126 -7.78 0.01 10.21
CA ARG A 126 -8.26 -1.19 9.55
C ARG A 126 -7.53 -2.41 10.06
N VAL A 127 -8.23 -3.54 10.09
CA VAL A 127 -7.74 -4.81 10.64
C VAL A 127 -7.96 -5.94 9.65
N ALA A 128 -6.93 -6.76 9.41
CA ALA A 128 -7.07 -8.00 8.66
C ALA A 128 -7.66 -9.08 9.58
N LEU A 129 -8.95 -9.37 9.50
CA LEU A 129 -9.60 -10.35 10.38
C LEU A 129 -9.13 -11.80 10.13
N ARG A 130 -8.75 -12.13 8.90
CA ARG A 130 -8.21 -13.45 8.58
C ARG A 130 -6.76 -13.58 9.05
N LYS A 131 -6.45 -14.63 9.81
CA LYS A 131 -5.10 -14.92 10.31
C LYS A 131 -4.08 -14.99 9.15
N GLY A 132 -2.97 -14.28 9.30
CA GLY A 132 -1.89 -14.23 8.30
C GLY A 132 -2.19 -13.40 7.05
N SER A 133 -3.40 -12.82 6.93
CA SER A 133 -3.72 -11.91 5.84
C SER A 133 -3.10 -10.53 6.08
N THR A 134 -2.54 -9.95 5.03
CA THR A 134 -2.10 -8.54 4.99
C THR A 134 -3.14 -7.62 4.34
N ILE A 135 -4.29 -8.18 3.92
CA ILE A 135 -5.37 -7.42 3.30
C ILE A 135 -6.30 -6.93 4.39
N VAL A 136 -6.26 -5.62 4.63
CA VAL A 136 -7.05 -4.94 5.68
C VAL A 136 -8.32 -4.27 5.12
N ASN A 137 -8.55 -4.37 3.81
CA ASN A 137 -9.68 -3.70 3.17
C ASN A 137 -11.01 -4.34 3.58
N SER A 138 -11.97 -3.52 4.02
CA SER A 138 -13.31 -3.97 4.43
C SER A 138 -14.07 -4.69 3.32
N SER A 139 -13.91 -4.27 2.06
CA SER A 139 -14.51 -4.95 0.90
C SER A 139 -13.99 -6.37 0.66
N GLN A 140 -12.91 -6.77 1.31
CA GLN A 140 -12.30 -8.09 1.24
C GLN A 140 -12.26 -8.81 2.61
N GLY A 141 -13.21 -8.49 3.48
CA GLY A 141 -13.37 -9.13 4.79
C GLY A 141 -12.45 -8.57 5.87
N GLY A 142 -11.96 -7.35 5.72
CA GLY A 142 -11.30 -6.62 6.79
C GLY A 142 -12.30 -6.00 7.77
N GLY A 143 -11.86 -5.75 8.99
CA GLY A 143 -12.57 -5.03 10.03
C GLY A 143 -11.98 -3.66 10.31
N SER A 144 -12.51 -3.00 11.33
CA SER A 144 -12.02 -1.71 11.81
C SER A 144 -11.89 -1.69 13.33
N LYS A 145 -11.05 -0.80 13.80
CA LYS A 145 -10.87 -0.43 15.21
C LYS A 145 -10.88 1.09 15.34
N ASP A 146 -11.40 1.58 16.43
CA ASP A 146 -11.25 2.98 16.79
C ASP A 146 -9.79 3.26 17.19
N THR A 147 -9.33 4.45 16.85
CA THR A 147 -8.00 4.92 17.20
C THR A 147 -8.11 6.23 17.93
N LEU A 148 -7.59 6.27 19.14
CA LEU A 148 -7.50 7.48 19.95
C LEU A 148 -6.05 7.90 20.06
N ILE A 149 -5.79 9.18 19.85
CA ILE A 149 -4.49 9.80 20.08
C ILE A 149 -4.51 10.34 21.50
N VAL A 150 -3.66 9.79 22.35
CA VAL A 150 -3.47 10.25 23.73
C VAL A 150 -2.23 11.12 23.78
N GLY A 151 -2.35 12.30 24.44
CA GLY A 151 -1.24 13.24 24.68
C GLY A 151 -0.46 12.87 25.92
#